data_9ed8fbc5080a492791ad21e7403f1521
#
_entry.id   9ed8fbc5080a492791ad21e7403f1521
#
_cell.length_a   1.000
_cell.length_b   1.000
_cell.length_c   1.000
_cell.angle_alpha   90.00
_cell.angle_beta   90.00
_cell.angle_gamma   90.00
#
_symmetry.space_group_name_H-M   'P 1'
#
loop_
_entity.id
_entity.type
_entity.pdbx_description
1 polymer ?
#
loop_
_entity_poly.entity_id
_entity_poly.type
_entity_poly.pdbx_seq_one_letter_code
_entity_poly.pdbx_strand_id
1 'polypeptide(L)'
;MTINRLTISALAVAAATGWAAPAAAQDNAAVAEELAQMRAQMAAMASRIDTLESQLQVAKAEAQAATTAAGAATASAAAATEAAKKPAETAIAWKGAPEFTTASGWSFKPRGRLQVDAGTVSSPAGITDNGLGFGSEVRRAYLGFDGKIPGGFGYRAEIDIANSGVEITDLYLTYQASKSLGLTIGQHKAFWGLEELTSDLFLSMTERAAVNTAFGYERRLGVSGTYSAGDVIVQGGVFTDNVADLNDDGNNALSLDGRVVFAPKVGNGQLHLGGSLHWRDLNDSAASVRYRVRPFLHTPDVRFIDTGNISAVSELGYGLEAGYVQGPFHATGETHWQKVSRPGALVDPTFFGGYAEVGMFLTKGDTRAYKGGTFDRIKPKNPVGKGGMGAVQVNLRYDYLDLIDGGFVGGTQNGYDIGLVWTPIEYIRFMLNYGHIEYDNAFLPAAGGDRSYSVDAVGARAQFDF
;
A
#
# COMPACT_ATOMS: atom_id res chain seq x y z
N MET A 1 -41.05 20.10 42.32
CA MET A 1 -41.15 21.38 42.96
C MET A 1 -42.15 22.22 42.18
N THR A 2 -43.27 22.47 42.78
CA THR A 2 -44.47 23.13 42.28
C THR A 2 -44.26 24.64 42.08
N ILE A 3 -44.65 25.20 40.95
CA ILE A 3 -44.86 26.66 40.81
C ILE A 3 -46.00 26.95 39.85
N ASN A 4 -47.03 27.35 40.47
CA ASN A 4 -47.98 28.48 40.28
C ASN A 4 -48.49 28.80 38.86
N ARG A 5 -49.77 28.57 38.80
CA ARG A 5 -50.71 29.18 37.85
C ARG A 5 -50.86 30.66 38.14
N LEU A 6 -50.68 31.52 37.15
CA LEU A 6 -51.13 32.90 37.17
C LEU A 6 -52.43 33.01 36.36
N THR A 7 -53.50 33.18 37.08
CA THR A 7 -54.83 33.55 36.60
C THR A 7 -54.86 35.05 36.25
N ILE A 8 -55.23 35.41 35.04
CA ILE A 8 -55.51 36.76 34.65
C ILE A 8 -57.03 36.94 34.76
N SER A 9 -57.39 37.82 35.69
CA SER A 9 -58.76 38.21 35.99
C SER A 9 -59.34 39.13 34.91
N ALA A 10 -60.54 38.84 34.47
CA ALA A 10 -61.35 39.73 33.64
C ALA A 10 -61.89 40.87 34.51
N LEU A 11 -61.71 42.11 34.07
CA LEU A 11 -62.33 43.29 34.67
C LEU A 11 -63.63 43.65 33.92
N ALA A 12 -64.73 43.49 34.58
CA ALA A 12 -66.02 43.96 34.12
C ALA A 12 -66.16 45.46 34.38
N VAL A 13 -66.63 46.19 33.39
CA VAL A 13 -67.00 47.61 33.55
C VAL A 13 -68.51 47.67 33.64
N ALA A 14 -68.98 48.20 34.79
CA ALA A 14 -70.35 48.48 35.01
C ALA A 14 -70.75 49.86 34.44
N ALA A 15 -71.93 49.92 33.87
CA ALA A 15 -72.57 51.14 33.37
C ALA A 15 -73.11 52.01 34.47
N ALA A 16 -72.95 53.31 34.34
CA ALA A 16 -73.79 54.24 35.05
C ALA A 16 -74.51 55.20 34.12
N THR A 17 -75.73 55.31 34.41
CA THR A 17 -76.79 56.05 33.75
C THR A 17 -76.71 57.56 33.85
N GLY A 18 -77.15 58.31 32.86
CA GLY A 18 -78.01 59.49 33.06
C GLY A 18 -77.51 60.76 32.46
N TRP A 19 -78.09 61.29 31.53
CA TRP A 19 -78.85 62.53 31.33
C TRP A 19 -78.86 62.95 29.88
N ALA A 20 -80.09 63.25 29.40
CA ALA A 20 -80.33 63.71 28.08
C ALA A 20 -80.12 65.21 27.87
N ALA A 21 -79.60 65.58 26.72
CA ALA A 21 -79.83 66.88 26.06
C ALA A 21 -79.40 66.77 24.57
N PRO A 22 -79.89 67.58 23.70
CA PRO A 22 -80.34 67.19 22.37
C PRO A 22 -79.27 67.14 21.27
N ALA A 23 -79.60 66.40 20.27
CA ALA A 23 -78.99 66.16 19.03
C ALA A 23 -78.16 67.29 18.38
N ALA A 24 -76.91 67.04 18.09
CA ALA A 24 -76.23 67.52 16.91
C ALA A 24 -75.88 66.27 16.14
N ALA A 25 -76.27 66.21 14.88
CA ALA A 25 -75.94 65.17 14.00
C ALA A 25 -74.45 65.11 13.80
N GLN A 26 -73.77 64.26 14.57
CA GLN A 26 -72.37 63.98 14.36
C GLN A 26 -72.28 62.89 13.28
N ASP A 27 -71.48 63.16 12.33
CA ASP A 27 -71.25 62.42 11.09
C ASP A 27 -71.09 60.90 11.37
N ASN A 28 -72.09 60.12 11.01
CA ASN A 28 -72.05 58.66 11.07
C ASN A 28 -70.90 58.07 10.22
N ALA A 29 -70.33 58.87 9.34
CA ALA A 29 -69.18 58.50 8.54
C ALA A 29 -67.87 58.47 9.37
N ALA A 30 -67.66 59.44 10.28
CA ALA A 30 -66.45 59.47 11.10
C ALA A 30 -66.39 58.33 12.12
N VAL A 31 -67.55 58.02 12.75
CA VAL A 31 -67.67 56.86 13.66
C VAL A 31 -67.51 55.52 12.92
N ALA A 32 -68.00 55.43 11.70
CA ALA A 32 -67.81 54.24 10.86
C ALA A 32 -66.34 54.06 10.45
N GLU A 33 -65.61 55.13 10.21
CA GLU A 33 -64.19 55.11 9.89
C GLU A 33 -63.33 54.73 11.10
N GLU A 34 -63.62 55.27 12.29
CA GLU A 34 -62.95 54.87 13.57
C GLU A 34 -63.22 53.38 13.90
N LEU A 35 -64.45 52.90 13.70
CA LEU A 35 -64.78 51.49 13.90
C LEU A 35 -64.05 50.60 12.87
N ALA A 36 -63.90 51.05 11.63
CA ALA A 36 -63.13 50.34 10.63
C ALA A 36 -61.63 50.32 10.95
N GLN A 37 -61.07 51.42 11.46
CA GLN A 37 -59.64 51.46 11.95
C GLN A 37 -59.44 50.58 13.18
N MET A 38 -60.34 50.59 14.15
CA MET A 38 -60.25 49.67 15.30
C MET A 38 -60.36 48.18 14.90
N ARG A 39 -61.21 47.86 13.96
CA ARG A 39 -61.29 46.49 13.40
C ARG A 39 -60.02 46.10 12.68
N ALA A 40 -59.45 46.99 11.90
CA ALA A 40 -58.18 46.75 11.26
C ALA A 40 -57.01 46.55 12.24
N GLN A 41 -56.98 47.35 13.34
CA GLN A 41 -56.03 47.19 14.40
C GLN A 41 -56.19 45.88 15.17
N MET A 42 -57.44 45.45 15.47
CA MET A 42 -57.72 44.19 16.09
C MET A 42 -57.34 43.02 15.18
N ALA A 43 -57.60 43.09 13.89
CA ALA A 43 -57.15 42.07 12.94
C ALA A 43 -55.63 41.99 12.85
N ALA A 44 -54.94 43.14 12.84
CA ALA A 44 -53.47 43.20 12.86
C ALA A 44 -52.88 42.61 14.17
N MET A 45 -53.52 42.92 15.30
CA MET A 45 -53.11 42.32 16.59
C MET A 45 -53.38 40.81 16.66
N ALA A 46 -54.50 40.34 16.13
CA ALA A 46 -54.79 38.89 16.05
C ALA A 46 -53.78 38.20 15.19
N SER A 47 -53.43 38.67 14.00
CA SER A 47 -52.34 38.13 13.14
C SER A 47 -50.97 38.13 13.81
N ARG A 48 -50.71 39.17 14.64
CA ARG A 48 -49.47 39.25 15.40
C ARG A 48 -49.41 38.24 16.55
N ILE A 49 -50.55 37.98 17.19
CA ILE A 49 -50.71 36.93 18.21
C ILE A 49 -50.46 35.54 17.55
N ASP A 50 -51.11 35.25 16.43
CA ASP A 50 -50.93 33.98 15.73
C ASP A 50 -49.46 33.76 15.31
N THR A 51 -48.80 34.86 14.85
CA THR A 51 -47.37 34.81 14.51
C THR A 51 -46.50 34.53 15.75
N LEU A 52 -46.77 35.19 16.86
CA LEU A 52 -46.04 34.99 18.13
C LEU A 52 -46.28 33.61 18.72
N GLU A 53 -47.52 33.06 18.60
CA GLU A 53 -47.80 31.71 19.02
C GLU A 53 -47.06 30.70 18.18
N SER A 54 -47.02 30.89 16.87
CA SER A 54 -46.22 30.04 15.97
C SER A 54 -44.72 30.09 16.30
N GLN A 55 -44.17 31.29 16.52
CA GLN A 55 -42.77 31.47 16.91
C GLN A 55 -42.47 30.84 18.29
N LEU A 56 -43.43 30.92 19.26
CA LEU A 56 -43.28 30.29 20.54
C LEU A 56 -43.28 28.77 20.46
N GLN A 57 -44.11 28.20 19.57
CA GLN A 57 -44.11 26.75 19.30
C GLN A 57 -42.79 26.29 18.72
N VAL A 58 -42.28 27.00 17.73
CA VAL A 58 -40.97 26.71 17.11
C VAL A 58 -39.85 26.84 18.17
N ALA A 59 -39.81 27.92 18.94
CA ALA A 59 -38.82 28.09 19.97
C ALA A 59 -38.85 27.02 21.09
N LYS A 60 -40.08 26.55 21.44
CA LYS A 60 -40.23 25.44 22.38
C LYS A 60 -39.72 24.11 21.81
N ALA A 61 -39.99 23.87 20.53
CA ALA A 61 -39.50 22.65 19.85
C ALA A 61 -37.95 22.66 19.73
N GLU A 62 -37.37 23.81 19.40
CA GLU A 62 -35.91 24.00 19.35
C GLU A 62 -35.26 23.85 20.73
N ALA A 63 -35.84 24.44 21.78
CA ALA A 63 -35.34 24.29 23.15
C ALA A 63 -35.41 22.82 23.62
N GLN A 64 -36.48 22.10 23.24
CA GLN A 64 -36.64 20.70 23.57
C GLN A 64 -35.66 19.81 22.83
N ALA A 65 -35.42 20.09 21.53
CA ALA A 65 -34.37 19.45 20.73
C ALA A 65 -32.97 19.70 21.27
N ALA A 66 -32.67 20.96 21.65
CA ALA A 66 -31.39 21.33 22.26
C ALA A 66 -31.17 20.63 23.61
N THR A 67 -32.21 20.53 24.44
CA THR A 67 -32.16 19.82 25.76
C THR A 67 -31.89 18.31 25.54
N THR A 68 -32.54 17.71 24.54
CA THR A 68 -32.34 16.30 24.19
C THR A 68 -30.91 16.07 23.67
N ALA A 69 -30.42 16.95 22.78
CA ALA A 69 -29.07 16.88 22.27
C ALA A 69 -28.00 17.07 23.37
N ALA A 70 -28.20 18.01 24.29
CA ALA A 70 -27.34 18.20 25.45
C ALA A 70 -27.33 17.00 26.39
N GLY A 71 -28.49 16.37 26.61
CA GLY A 71 -28.58 15.13 27.39
C GLY A 71 -27.84 13.97 26.74
N ALA A 72 -27.98 13.81 25.42
CA ALA A 72 -27.24 12.80 24.65
C ALA A 72 -25.74 13.03 24.66
N ALA A 73 -25.30 14.29 24.50
CA ALA A 73 -23.89 14.67 24.59
C ALA A 73 -23.30 14.41 25.98
N THR A 74 -24.05 14.72 27.05
CA THR A 74 -23.63 14.45 28.44
C THR A 74 -23.53 12.94 28.72
N ALA A 75 -24.48 12.14 28.23
CA ALA A 75 -24.46 10.69 28.37
C ALA A 75 -23.27 10.08 27.59
N SER A 76 -22.99 10.60 26.38
CA SER A 76 -21.84 10.19 25.58
C SER A 76 -20.51 10.56 26.25
N ALA A 77 -20.40 11.75 26.81
CA ALA A 77 -19.23 12.19 27.56
C ALA A 77 -19.00 11.37 28.84
N ALA A 78 -20.07 11.03 29.58
CA ALA A 78 -19.99 10.17 30.75
C ALA A 78 -19.56 8.74 30.38
N ALA A 79 -20.10 8.18 29.29
CA ALA A 79 -19.70 6.88 28.79
C ALA A 79 -18.21 6.86 28.35
N ALA A 80 -17.75 7.93 27.67
CA ALA A 80 -16.35 8.09 27.29
C ALA A 80 -15.43 8.21 28.52
N THR A 81 -15.89 8.92 29.56
CA THR A 81 -15.15 9.07 30.83
C THR A 81 -15.04 7.75 31.59
N GLU A 82 -16.11 6.96 31.65
CA GLU A 82 -16.10 5.63 32.26
C GLU A 82 -15.25 4.64 31.45
N ALA A 83 -15.29 4.70 30.11
CA ALA A 83 -14.40 3.91 29.25
C ALA A 83 -12.92 4.29 29.47
N ALA A 84 -12.61 5.57 29.69
CA ALA A 84 -11.25 6.04 29.98
C ALA A 84 -10.76 5.65 31.39
N LYS A 85 -11.65 5.39 32.34
CA LYS A 85 -11.30 4.94 33.71
C LYS A 85 -10.99 3.45 33.81
N LYS A 86 -11.46 2.62 32.87
CA LYS A 86 -11.01 1.22 32.81
C LYS A 86 -9.60 1.21 32.26
N PRO A 87 -8.59 0.66 32.97
CA PRO A 87 -7.29 0.42 32.38
C PRO A 87 -7.53 -0.38 31.10
N ALA A 88 -7.06 0.15 29.96
CA ALA A 88 -7.19 -0.55 28.70
C ALA A 88 -6.43 -1.88 28.83
N GLU A 89 -7.13 -2.98 28.96
CA GLU A 89 -6.52 -4.31 28.95
C GLU A 89 -5.77 -4.45 27.62
N THR A 90 -4.43 -4.55 27.71
CA THR A 90 -3.61 -4.82 26.54
C THR A 90 -3.67 -6.31 26.26
N ALA A 91 -4.33 -6.69 25.17
CA ALA A 91 -4.31 -8.06 24.68
C ALA A 91 -2.97 -8.31 23.96
N ILE A 92 -2.37 -9.47 24.22
CA ILE A 92 -1.16 -9.93 23.55
C ILE A 92 -1.51 -11.18 22.73
N ALA A 93 -1.35 -11.08 21.40
CA ALA A 93 -1.48 -12.20 20.48
C ALA A 93 -0.10 -12.55 19.90
N TRP A 94 0.22 -13.83 19.76
CA TRP A 94 1.48 -14.25 19.18
C TRP A 94 1.31 -14.62 17.72
N LYS A 95 1.95 -13.85 16.81
CA LYS A 95 1.93 -14.07 15.35
C LYS A 95 3.35 -13.98 14.79
N GLY A 96 4.22 -14.91 15.20
CA GLY A 96 5.65 -14.83 14.94
C GLY A 96 6.38 -13.96 15.95
N ALA A 97 5.79 -12.82 16.32
CA ALA A 97 6.19 -11.92 17.40
C ALA A 97 4.96 -11.53 18.24
N PRO A 98 5.14 -10.97 19.45
CA PRO A 98 4.03 -10.46 20.24
C PRO A 98 3.39 -9.24 19.55
N GLU A 99 2.09 -9.30 19.31
CA GLU A 99 1.26 -8.17 18.89
C GLU A 99 0.50 -7.64 20.11
N PHE A 100 0.83 -6.45 20.54
CA PHE A 100 0.16 -5.75 21.64
C PHE A 100 -1.03 -4.97 21.07
N THR A 101 -2.22 -5.17 21.63
CA THR A 101 -3.42 -4.43 21.20
C THR A 101 -4.15 -3.91 22.44
N THR A 102 -4.41 -2.60 22.47
CA THR A 102 -5.18 -1.96 23.53
C THR A 102 -6.69 -2.02 23.24
N ALA A 103 -7.54 -1.89 24.25
CA ALA A 103 -8.98 -1.82 24.08
C ALA A 103 -9.44 -0.60 23.24
N SER A 104 -8.63 0.47 23.18
CA SER A 104 -8.87 1.65 22.34
C SER A 104 -8.49 1.46 20.86
N GLY A 105 -7.91 0.30 20.48
CA GLY A 105 -7.58 -0.05 19.11
C GLY A 105 -6.16 0.34 18.67
N TRP A 106 -5.29 0.82 19.56
CA TRP A 106 -3.85 0.92 19.27
C TRP A 106 -3.25 -0.47 19.17
N SER A 107 -2.36 -0.68 18.23
CA SER A 107 -1.55 -1.90 18.21
C SER A 107 -0.09 -1.60 17.90
N PHE A 108 0.78 -2.48 18.38
CA PHE A 108 2.21 -2.48 18.12
C PHE A 108 2.70 -3.92 17.97
N LYS A 109 3.42 -4.21 16.90
CA LYS A 109 4.04 -5.49 16.64
C LYS A 109 5.48 -5.29 16.19
N PRO A 110 6.50 -5.78 16.92
CA PRO A 110 7.87 -5.87 16.42
C PRO A 110 7.94 -6.83 15.24
N ARG A 111 8.85 -6.55 14.32
CA ARG A 111 9.10 -7.33 13.12
C ARG A 111 10.59 -7.53 12.95
N GLY A 112 10.96 -8.66 12.41
CA GLY A 112 12.32 -8.91 12.01
C GLY A 112 12.42 -9.95 10.93
N ARG A 113 13.54 -9.91 10.18
CA ARG A 113 13.94 -10.98 9.26
C ARG A 113 15.45 -11.11 9.24
N LEU A 114 15.90 -12.34 9.10
CA LEU A 114 17.27 -12.67 8.83
C LEU A 114 17.31 -13.59 7.62
N GLN A 115 18.10 -13.25 6.63
CA GLN A 115 18.42 -14.10 5.49
C GLN A 115 19.93 -14.23 5.39
N VAL A 116 20.42 -15.45 5.41
CA VAL A 116 21.84 -15.80 5.26
C VAL A 116 21.97 -16.64 4.01
N ASP A 117 22.84 -16.21 3.10
CA ASP A 117 23.10 -16.85 1.83
C ASP A 117 24.52 -17.43 1.78
N ALA A 118 24.67 -18.53 1.09
CA ALA A 118 25.93 -19.07 0.68
C ALA A 118 25.78 -19.71 -0.72
N GLY A 119 26.78 -19.55 -1.57
CA GLY A 119 26.70 -20.08 -2.89
C GLY A 119 27.99 -19.98 -3.67
N THR A 120 27.98 -20.49 -4.88
CA THR A 120 29.11 -20.44 -5.80
C THR A 120 28.64 -20.07 -7.19
N VAL A 121 29.44 -19.27 -7.88
CA VAL A 121 29.22 -18.89 -9.28
C VAL A 121 30.46 -19.27 -10.06
N SER A 122 30.30 -20.00 -11.17
CA SER A 122 31.40 -20.42 -12.03
C SER A 122 32.07 -19.23 -12.72
N SER A 123 33.35 -19.35 -12.95
CA SER A 123 34.15 -18.32 -13.65
C SER A 123 34.36 -18.72 -15.10
N PRO A 124 33.84 -17.96 -16.07
CA PRO A 124 34.22 -18.17 -17.47
C PRO A 124 35.74 -17.97 -17.66
N ALA A 125 36.32 -18.70 -18.60
CA ALA A 125 37.76 -18.65 -18.84
C ALA A 125 38.24 -17.21 -19.11
N GLY A 126 39.26 -16.76 -18.38
CA GLY A 126 39.84 -15.41 -18.54
C GLY A 126 39.12 -14.31 -17.74
N ILE A 127 37.98 -14.58 -17.12
CA ILE A 127 37.35 -13.64 -16.18
C ILE A 127 37.83 -13.96 -14.77
N THR A 128 38.57 -13.04 -14.19
CA THR A 128 39.03 -13.15 -12.80
C THR A 128 38.39 -12.02 -11.99
N ASP A 129 37.55 -12.39 -11.06
CA ASP A 129 36.91 -11.48 -10.11
C ASP A 129 36.81 -12.17 -8.75
N ASN A 130 37.16 -11.45 -7.68
CA ASN A 130 37.15 -12.00 -6.32
C ASN A 130 35.73 -12.38 -5.82
N GLY A 131 34.69 -11.90 -6.49
CA GLY A 131 33.29 -12.25 -6.19
C GLY A 131 32.84 -13.56 -6.83
N LEU A 132 33.61 -14.14 -7.79
CA LEU A 132 33.31 -15.42 -8.39
C LEU A 132 33.86 -16.57 -7.52
N GLY A 133 33.31 -17.77 -7.69
CA GLY A 133 33.55 -18.89 -6.81
C GLY A 133 32.61 -18.89 -5.61
N PHE A 134 33.06 -19.42 -4.49
CA PHE A 134 32.25 -19.53 -3.28
C PHE A 134 32.22 -18.21 -2.51
N GLY A 135 31.01 -17.79 -2.11
CA GLY A 135 30.76 -16.64 -1.25
C GLY A 135 29.64 -16.92 -0.25
N SER A 136 29.62 -16.15 0.84
CA SER A 136 28.53 -16.16 1.80
C SER A 136 28.30 -14.75 2.33
N GLU A 137 27.05 -14.43 2.69
CA GLU A 137 26.68 -13.11 3.19
C GLU A 137 25.45 -13.18 4.12
N VAL A 138 25.30 -12.15 4.94
CA VAL A 138 24.01 -11.82 5.53
C VAL A 138 23.26 -10.99 4.48
N ARG A 139 22.38 -11.63 3.74
CA ARG A 139 21.66 -11.00 2.63
C ARG A 139 20.69 -9.90 3.07
N ARG A 140 20.01 -10.12 4.20
CA ARG A 140 19.11 -9.14 4.84
C ARG A 140 19.07 -9.38 6.34
N ALA A 141 19.12 -8.31 7.10
CA ALA A 141 18.93 -8.30 8.55
C ALA A 141 18.01 -7.13 8.91
N TYR A 142 16.70 -7.34 8.79
CA TYR A 142 15.72 -6.28 9.00
C TYR A 142 15.19 -6.29 10.42
N LEU A 143 15.06 -5.10 10.98
CA LEU A 143 14.37 -4.86 12.24
C LEU A 143 13.35 -3.74 12.03
N GLY A 144 12.19 -3.88 12.66
CA GLY A 144 11.15 -2.89 12.50
C GLY A 144 9.94 -3.15 13.39
N PHE A 145 8.93 -2.37 13.15
CA PHE A 145 7.64 -2.52 13.80
C PHE A 145 6.53 -2.02 12.89
N ASP A 146 5.34 -2.56 13.08
CA ASP A 146 4.10 -2.05 12.50
C ASP A 146 2.98 -2.03 13.53
N GLY A 147 1.95 -1.26 13.26
CA GLY A 147 0.83 -1.15 14.16
C GLY A 147 -0.32 -0.34 13.60
N LYS A 148 -1.32 -0.17 14.46
CA LYS A 148 -2.53 0.59 14.17
C LYS A 148 -2.68 1.74 15.15
N ILE A 149 -3.25 2.83 14.66
CA ILE A 149 -3.72 3.99 15.43
C ILE A 149 -5.24 4.04 15.25
N PRO A 150 -6.04 4.28 16.29
CA PRO A 150 -7.48 4.44 16.17
C PRO A 150 -7.86 5.50 15.12
N GLY A 151 -9.01 5.30 14.47
CA GLY A 151 -9.46 6.20 13.40
C GLY A 151 -9.08 5.75 11.99
N GLY A 152 -8.60 4.51 11.81
CA GLY A 152 -8.29 3.96 10.49
C GLY A 152 -6.84 4.15 10.06
N PHE A 153 -5.98 4.67 10.93
CA PHE A 153 -4.56 4.85 10.64
C PHE A 153 -3.73 3.60 10.97
N GLY A 154 -2.61 3.45 10.27
CA GLY A 154 -1.59 2.47 10.55
C GLY A 154 -0.20 3.04 10.29
N TYR A 155 0.83 2.34 10.72
CA TYR A 155 2.20 2.77 10.53
C TYR A 155 3.13 1.56 10.36
N ARG A 156 4.26 1.80 9.67
CA ARG A 156 5.39 0.88 9.63
C ARG A 156 6.70 1.66 9.63
N ALA A 157 7.67 1.12 10.36
CA ALA A 157 9.07 1.49 10.24
C ALA A 157 9.91 0.21 10.19
N GLU A 158 10.84 0.12 9.24
CA GLU A 158 11.73 -1.03 9.06
C GLU A 158 13.07 -0.54 8.52
N ILE A 159 14.15 -1.08 9.06
CA ILE A 159 15.54 -0.79 8.67
C ILE A 159 16.26 -2.08 8.31
N ASP A 160 17.22 -2.01 7.40
CA ASP A 160 18.20 -3.06 7.13
C ASP A 160 19.54 -2.70 7.79
N ILE A 161 20.13 -3.66 8.48
CA ILE A 161 21.42 -3.55 9.16
C ILE A 161 22.44 -4.58 8.64
N ALA A 162 22.20 -5.20 7.49
CA ALA A 162 23.03 -6.30 6.98
C ALA A 162 24.44 -5.85 6.57
N ASN A 163 24.63 -4.65 6.03
CA ASN A 163 25.85 -4.23 5.32
C ASN A 163 26.65 -3.15 6.06
N SER A 164 26.84 -3.27 7.37
CA SER A 164 27.63 -2.33 8.19
C SER A 164 27.11 -0.88 8.22
N GLY A 165 25.95 -0.63 7.62
CA GLY A 165 25.20 0.61 7.64
C GLY A 165 23.79 0.40 8.16
N VAL A 166 23.04 1.47 8.33
CA VAL A 166 21.60 1.44 8.60
C VAL A 166 20.89 2.03 7.39
N GLU A 167 20.10 1.23 6.72
CA GLU A 167 19.28 1.66 5.58
C GLU A 167 17.80 1.65 5.96
N ILE A 168 17.10 2.74 5.70
CA ILE A 168 15.65 2.81 5.92
C ILE A 168 14.98 2.11 4.73
N THR A 169 14.33 0.97 5.00
CA THR A 169 13.57 0.24 3.98
C THR A 169 12.13 0.74 3.91
N ASP A 170 11.33 0.58 4.94
CA ASP A 170 9.95 1.04 4.99
C ASP A 170 9.78 2.09 6.09
N LEU A 171 9.21 3.26 5.77
CA LEU A 171 8.86 4.29 6.75
C LEU A 171 7.61 5.03 6.27
N TYR A 172 6.43 4.59 6.70
CA TYR A 172 5.19 5.14 6.19
C TYR A 172 4.03 5.09 7.17
N LEU A 173 3.06 5.96 6.93
CA LEU A 173 1.73 5.95 7.52
C LEU A 173 0.71 5.45 6.49
N THR A 174 -0.31 4.75 6.96
CA THR A 174 -1.47 4.37 6.15
C THR A 174 -2.75 4.96 6.73
N TYR A 175 -3.72 5.19 5.86
CA TYR A 175 -5.07 5.59 6.26
C TYR A 175 -6.10 4.79 5.48
N GLN A 176 -6.96 4.05 6.18
CA GLN A 176 -8.06 3.32 5.58
C GLN A 176 -9.28 4.24 5.47
N ALA A 177 -9.42 4.92 4.33
CA ALA A 177 -10.49 5.89 4.08
C ALA A 177 -11.87 5.23 3.93
N SER A 178 -11.92 3.99 3.43
CA SER A 178 -13.12 3.15 3.36
C SER A 178 -12.75 1.68 3.36
N LYS A 179 -13.73 0.77 3.28
CA LYS A 179 -13.45 -0.69 3.15
C LYS A 179 -12.65 -1.02 1.88
N SER A 180 -12.75 -0.19 0.85
CA SER A 180 -12.14 -0.42 -0.46
C SER A 180 -10.92 0.48 -0.73
N LEU A 181 -10.76 1.60 -0.03
CA LEU A 181 -9.72 2.60 -0.32
C LEU A 181 -8.77 2.77 0.86
N GLY A 182 -7.51 2.41 0.65
CA GLY A 182 -6.39 2.68 1.52
C GLY A 182 -5.45 3.70 0.90
N LEU A 183 -4.92 4.61 1.71
CA LEU A 183 -3.92 5.60 1.33
C LEU A 183 -2.64 5.32 2.09
N THR A 184 -1.50 5.65 1.50
CA THR A 184 -0.17 5.51 2.12
C THR A 184 0.65 6.76 1.86
N ILE A 185 1.37 7.25 2.86
CA ILE A 185 2.32 8.35 2.76
C ILE A 185 3.61 7.98 3.46
N GLY A 186 4.73 8.20 2.81
CA GLY A 186 6.07 7.89 3.32
C GLY A 186 6.87 7.05 2.34
N GLN A 187 7.98 6.47 2.82
CA GLN A 187 8.82 5.60 2.01
C GLN A 187 8.25 4.19 1.95
N HIS A 188 7.88 3.76 0.76
CA HIS A 188 7.34 2.43 0.47
C HIS A 188 7.62 2.03 -0.98
N LYS A 189 7.32 0.78 -1.34
CA LYS A 189 7.49 0.30 -2.72
C LYS A 189 6.55 1.02 -3.68
N ALA A 190 7.07 1.46 -4.81
CA ALA A 190 6.30 1.85 -5.98
C ALA A 190 5.51 0.63 -6.54
N PHE A 191 4.44 0.89 -7.28
CA PHE A 191 3.57 -0.19 -7.79
C PHE A 191 4.09 -0.78 -9.10
N TRP A 192 4.93 -1.80 -9.00
CA TRP A 192 5.60 -2.43 -10.13
C TRP A 192 5.60 -3.94 -10.02
N GLY A 193 4.91 -4.64 -10.92
CA GLY A 193 4.92 -6.09 -11.06
C GLY A 193 4.43 -6.92 -9.88
N LEU A 194 4.19 -8.19 -10.11
CA LEU A 194 3.77 -9.17 -9.11
C LEU A 194 4.95 -9.59 -8.23
N GLU A 195 6.09 -9.93 -8.84
CA GLU A 195 7.24 -10.44 -8.10
C GLU A 195 7.92 -9.34 -7.29
N GLU A 196 8.03 -8.10 -7.83
CA GLU A 196 8.61 -6.99 -7.10
C GLU A 196 7.77 -6.63 -5.87
N LEU A 197 6.44 -6.58 -5.97
CA LEU A 197 5.56 -6.31 -4.84
C LEU A 197 5.39 -7.48 -3.88
N THR A 198 5.62 -8.71 -4.34
CA THR A 198 5.72 -9.87 -3.43
C THR A 198 6.91 -9.66 -2.49
N SER A 199 6.68 -9.88 -1.20
CA SER A 199 7.77 -9.82 -0.21
C SER A 199 8.85 -10.85 -0.55
N ASP A 200 10.11 -10.47 -0.39
CA ASP A 200 11.26 -11.37 -0.52
C ASP A 200 11.22 -12.57 0.45
N LEU A 201 10.42 -12.48 1.51
CA LEU A 201 10.10 -13.61 2.40
C LEU A 201 9.32 -14.73 1.72
N PHE A 202 8.66 -14.46 0.58
CA PHE A 202 7.68 -15.37 -0.05
C PHE A 202 8.02 -15.72 -1.50
N LEU A 203 9.19 -15.30 -1.98
CA LEU A 203 9.68 -15.68 -3.31
C LEU A 203 9.87 -17.19 -3.43
N SER A 204 9.77 -17.71 -4.64
CA SER A 204 10.01 -19.13 -4.98
C SER A 204 11.48 -19.45 -5.26
N MET A 205 12.25 -18.42 -5.66
CA MET A 205 13.69 -18.46 -5.86
C MET A 205 14.40 -17.59 -4.83
N THR A 206 15.71 -17.78 -4.64
CA THR A 206 16.51 -16.97 -3.69
C THR A 206 16.54 -15.51 -4.08
N GLU A 207 16.61 -15.21 -5.39
CA GLU A 207 16.55 -13.86 -5.90
C GLU A 207 15.38 -13.72 -6.90
N ARG A 208 14.99 -12.46 -7.16
CA ARG A 208 14.00 -12.14 -8.19
C ARG A 208 14.54 -12.43 -9.58
N ALA A 209 13.64 -12.56 -10.53
CA ALA A 209 13.95 -12.65 -11.95
C ALA A 209 14.83 -11.47 -12.41
N ALA A 210 15.68 -11.70 -13.40
CA ALA A 210 16.62 -10.71 -13.91
C ALA A 210 15.92 -9.41 -14.32
N VAL A 211 14.78 -9.51 -14.97
CA VAL A 211 13.97 -8.36 -15.38
C VAL A 211 13.51 -7.51 -14.19
N ASN A 212 13.05 -8.14 -13.11
CA ASN A 212 12.60 -7.44 -11.91
C ASN A 212 13.77 -6.85 -11.11
N THR A 213 14.96 -7.43 -11.23
CA THR A 213 16.18 -6.89 -10.64
C THR A 213 16.75 -5.73 -11.47
N ALA A 214 16.75 -5.85 -12.80
CA ALA A 214 17.29 -4.84 -13.69
C ALA A 214 16.41 -3.59 -13.79
N PHE A 215 15.07 -3.77 -13.85
CA PHE A 215 14.08 -2.70 -14.01
C PHE A 215 13.26 -2.44 -12.74
N GLY A 216 13.68 -3.00 -11.60
CA GLY A 216 12.99 -2.82 -10.33
C GLY A 216 13.04 -1.38 -9.84
N TYR A 217 11.90 -0.89 -9.37
CA TYR A 217 11.80 0.41 -8.73
C TYR A 217 11.73 0.18 -7.22
N GLU A 218 12.83 0.39 -6.57
CA GLU A 218 12.96 0.22 -5.13
C GLU A 218 11.98 1.10 -4.33
N ARG A 219 12.15 1.15 -3.03
CA ARG A 219 11.36 1.99 -2.16
C ARG A 219 11.65 3.46 -2.39
N ARG A 220 10.60 4.27 -2.42
CA ARG A 220 10.67 5.72 -2.64
C ARG A 220 9.73 6.45 -1.69
N LEU A 221 10.03 7.69 -1.39
CA LEU A 221 9.14 8.57 -0.65
C LEU A 221 7.99 9.01 -1.56
N GLY A 222 6.76 8.84 -1.11
CA GLY A 222 5.61 9.20 -1.94
C GLY A 222 4.28 9.16 -1.23
N VAL A 223 3.25 9.46 -2.00
CA VAL A 223 1.84 9.34 -1.62
C VAL A 223 1.15 8.42 -2.62
N SER A 224 0.46 7.42 -2.11
CA SER A 224 -0.18 6.42 -2.95
C SER A 224 -1.54 5.99 -2.43
N GLY A 225 -2.33 5.38 -3.31
CA GLY A 225 -3.62 4.81 -2.99
C GLY A 225 -3.77 3.40 -3.57
N THR A 226 -4.48 2.55 -2.83
CA THR A 226 -4.92 1.23 -3.28
C THR A 226 -6.43 1.15 -3.15
N TYR A 227 -7.11 0.94 -4.26
CA TYR A 227 -8.55 0.66 -4.30
C TYR A 227 -8.78 -0.81 -4.64
N SER A 228 -9.58 -1.49 -3.82
CA SER A 228 -9.91 -2.92 -4.00
C SER A 228 -11.42 -3.11 -3.95
N ALA A 229 -12.00 -3.67 -5.00
CA ALA A 229 -13.42 -3.96 -5.10
C ALA A 229 -13.66 -5.27 -5.88
N GLY A 230 -14.25 -6.25 -5.22
CA GLY A 230 -14.42 -7.59 -5.79
C GLY A 230 -13.06 -8.20 -6.15
N ASP A 231 -12.91 -8.57 -7.41
CA ASP A 231 -11.70 -9.19 -7.95
C ASP A 231 -10.71 -8.17 -8.55
N VAL A 232 -11.00 -6.87 -8.45
CA VAL A 232 -10.18 -5.81 -9.05
C VAL A 232 -9.43 -5.04 -7.98
N ILE A 233 -8.14 -4.81 -8.22
CA ILE A 233 -7.26 -3.96 -7.43
C ILE A 233 -6.68 -2.90 -8.36
N VAL A 234 -6.79 -1.63 -7.98
CA VAL A 234 -6.20 -0.50 -8.68
C VAL A 234 -5.28 0.23 -7.71
N GLN A 235 -4.05 0.41 -8.12
CA GLN A 235 -3.01 1.05 -7.32
C GLN A 235 -2.43 2.22 -8.11
N GLY A 236 -2.15 3.33 -7.44
CA GLY A 236 -1.53 4.49 -8.08
C GLY A 236 -0.86 5.40 -7.06
N GLY A 237 0.21 6.06 -7.46
CA GLY A 237 0.95 6.93 -6.57
C GLY A 237 1.88 7.89 -7.30
N VAL A 238 2.30 8.90 -6.54
CA VAL A 238 3.33 9.87 -6.92
C VAL A 238 4.47 9.72 -5.94
N PHE A 239 5.68 9.58 -6.47
CA PHE A 239 6.86 9.34 -5.66
C PHE A 239 8.00 10.27 -6.08
N THR A 240 8.89 10.55 -5.15
CA THR A 240 10.21 11.13 -5.41
C THR A 240 11.28 10.04 -5.25
N ASP A 241 12.50 10.38 -4.90
CA ASP A 241 13.58 9.42 -4.70
C ASP A 241 13.52 8.73 -3.32
N ASN A 242 14.46 7.83 -3.06
CA ASN A 242 14.64 7.23 -1.74
C ASN A 242 15.02 8.30 -0.72
N VAL A 243 14.60 8.14 0.54
CA VAL A 243 14.92 9.11 1.60
C VAL A 243 16.43 9.28 1.82
N ALA A 244 17.25 8.29 1.46
CA ALA A 244 18.70 8.39 1.52
C ALA A 244 19.28 9.36 0.49
N ASP A 245 18.58 9.54 -0.64
CA ASP A 245 19.02 10.35 -1.78
C ASP A 245 18.51 11.80 -1.71
N LEU A 246 17.52 12.09 -0.84
CA LEU A 246 16.87 13.41 -0.75
C LEU A 246 17.75 14.52 -0.14
N ASN A 247 18.96 14.21 0.28
CA ASN A 247 19.89 15.19 0.85
C ASN A 247 20.72 15.94 -0.21
N ASP A 248 20.56 15.61 -1.48
CA ASP A 248 21.23 16.21 -2.60
C ASP A 248 20.25 17.06 -3.41
N ASP A 249 20.55 18.34 -3.62
CA ASP A 249 19.71 19.28 -4.39
C ASP A 249 19.58 18.86 -5.87
N GLY A 250 20.44 17.96 -6.36
CA GLY A 250 20.40 17.40 -7.71
C GLY A 250 19.40 16.26 -7.90
N ASN A 251 18.92 15.63 -6.84
CA ASN A 251 18.11 14.42 -6.88
C ASN A 251 16.64 14.70 -6.48
N ASN A 252 15.92 15.38 -7.36
CA ASN A 252 14.49 15.66 -7.15
C ASN A 252 13.65 15.02 -8.26
N ALA A 253 13.89 13.74 -8.55
CA ALA A 253 13.09 13.01 -9.52
C ALA A 253 11.64 12.90 -9.06
N LEU A 254 10.72 12.91 -10.02
CA LEU A 254 9.29 12.71 -9.79
C LEU A 254 8.82 11.51 -10.60
N SER A 255 8.14 10.56 -9.96
CA SER A 255 7.54 9.43 -10.66
C SER A 255 6.03 9.33 -10.45
N LEU A 256 5.38 8.78 -11.46
CA LEU A 256 3.98 8.36 -11.46
C LEU A 256 3.96 6.85 -11.66
N ASP A 257 3.41 6.14 -10.71
CA ASP A 257 3.35 4.69 -10.70
C ASP A 257 1.91 4.22 -10.63
N GLY A 258 1.56 3.22 -11.44
CA GLY A 258 0.23 2.65 -11.46
C GLY A 258 0.25 1.15 -11.73
N ARG A 259 -0.69 0.42 -11.13
CA ARG A 259 -0.89 -1.01 -11.36
C ARG A 259 -2.35 -1.37 -11.28
N VAL A 260 -2.81 -2.22 -12.18
CA VAL A 260 -4.17 -2.77 -12.16
C VAL A 260 -4.06 -4.29 -12.14
N VAL A 261 -4.81 -4.92 -11.25
CA VAL A 261 -4.87 -6.38 -11.09
C VAL A 261 -6.32 -6.84 -11.16
N PHE A 262 -6.56 -7.90 -11.93
CA PHE A 262 -7.79 -8.67 -11.95
C PHE A 262 -7.51 -10.07 -11.43
N ALA A 263 -8.07 -10.43 -10.27
CA ALA A 263 -7.73 -11.64 -9.52
C ALA A 263 -8.96 -12.50 -9.14
N PRO A 264 -9.73 -12.98 -10.12
CA PRO A 264 -10.91 -13.81 -9.85
C PRO A 264 -10.54 -15.23 -9.41
N LYS A 265 -11.49 -15.89 -8.77
CA LYS A 265 -11.47 -17.33 -8.61
C LYS A 265 -11.92 -17.99 -9.92
N VAL A 266 -11.11 -18.91 -10.45
CA VAL A 266 -11.43 -19.72 -11.63
C VAL A 266 -11.40 -21.18 -11.24
N GLY A 267 -12.57 -21.81 -11.22
CA GLY A 267 -12.71 -23.14 -10.62
C GLY A 267 -12.31 -23.13 -9.15
N ASN A 268 -11.42 -24.02 -8.76
CA ASN A 268 -10.85 -24.09 -7.42
C ASN A 268 -9.53 -23.31 -7.28
N GLY A 269 -9.12 -22.60 -8.33
CA GLY A 269 -7.85 -21.86 -8.37
C GLY A 269 -8.02 -20.35 -8.21
N GLN A 270 -6.90 -19.68 -7.99
CA GLN A 270 -6.77 -18.23 -7.99
C GLN A 270 -6.07 -17.80 -9.28
N LEU A 271 -6.78 -17.09 -10.14
CA LEU A 271 -6.18 -16.40 -11.29
C LEU A 271 -5.65 -15.03 -10.84
N HIS A 272 -4.61 -14.58 -11.49
CA HIS A 272 -4.05 -13.24 -11.39
C HIS A 272 -3.68 -12.77 -12.80
N LEU A 273 -4.20 -11.64 -13.20
CA LEU A 273 -3.81 -10.91 -14.41
C LEU A 273 -3.60 -9.46 -14.03
N GLY A 274 -2.51 -8.87 -14.48
CA GLY A 274 -2.24 -7.49 -14.13
C GLY A 274 -1.32 -6.79 -15.12
N GLY A 275 -1.15 -5.51 -14.90
CA GLY A 275 -0.23 -4.67 -15.64
C GLY A 275 0.14 -3.44 -14.85
N SER A 276 1.35 -2.95 -15.08
CA SER A 276 1.96 -1.81 -14.40
C SER A 276 2.48 -0.79 -15.39
N LEU A 277 2.46 0.47 -14.96
CA LEU A 277 3.04 1.61 -15.65
C LEU A 277 3.88 2.40 -14.65
N HIS A 278 5.07 2.78 -15.06
CA HIS A 278 5.96 3.68 -14.35
C HIS A 278 6.45 4.76 -15.30
N TRP A 279 6.35 6.01 -14.90
CA TRP A 279 7.00 7.13 -15.56
C TRP A 279 7.78 7.93 -14.53
N ARG A 280 9.03 8.29 -14.85
CA ARG A 280 9.91 9.06 -13.96
C ARG A 280 10.61 10.15 -14.74
N ASP A 281 10.47 11.39 -14.28
CA ASP A 281 11.31 12.52 -14.68
C ASP A 281 12.47 12.62 -13.70
N LEU A 282 13.69 12.66 -14.21
CA LEU A 282 14.90 12.66 -13.40
C LEU A 282 15.26 14.05 -12.88
N ASN A 283 14.71 15.11 -13.49
CA ASN A 283 14.88 16.52 -13.12
C ASN A 283 16.35 17.00 -12.96
N ASP A 284 17.29 16.26 -13.50
CA ASP A 284 18.70 16.58 -13.48
C ASP A 284 19.31 16.39 -14.86
N SER A 285 20.00 17.42 -15.38
CA SER A 285 20.63 17.40 -16.70
C SER A 285 21.87 16.48 -16.77
N ALA A 286 22.44 16.11 -15.63
CA ALA A 286 23.56 15.18 -15.50
C ALA A 286 23.10 13.77 -15.10
N ALA A 287 21.79 13.55 -14.96
CA ALA A 287 21.24 12.26 -14.55
C ALA A 287 21.60 11.14 -15.52
N SER A 288 21.82 9.98 -14.98
CA SER A 288 22.04 8.76 -15.73
C SER A 288 21.35 7.58 -15.07
N VAL A 289 20.95 6.63 -15.92
CA VAL A 289 20.39 5.34 -15.47
C VAL A 289 21.30 4.20 -15.90
N ARG A 290 21.21 3.07 -15.23
CA ARG A 290 22.03 1.90 -15.54
C ARG A 290 21.26 0.63 -15.20
N TYR A 291 21.15 -0.28 -16.16
CA TYR A 291 20.48 -1.56 -16.00
C TYR A 291 21.50 -2.69 -16.02
N ARG A 292 21.45 -3.55 -14.99
CA ARG A 292 22.39 -4.63 -14.79
C ARG A 292 21.84 -5.65 -13.80
N VAL A 293 22.33 -6.89 -13.83
CA VAL A 293 21.88 -7.94 -12.93
C VAL A 293 23.03 -8.86 -12.50
N ARG A 294 22.93 -9.41 -11.28
CA ARG A 294 23.80 -10.48 -10.78
C ARG A 294 23.37 -11.84 -11.33
N PRO A 295 24.29 -12.84 -11.41
CA PRO A 295 23.97 -14.18 -11.92
C PRO A 295 23.22 -15.02 -10.89
N PHE A 296 21.91 -14.81 -10.72
CA PHE A 296 20.97 -15.49 -9.80
C PHE A 296 21.33 -15.53 -8.31
N LEU A 297 22.51 -15.10 -7.93
CA LEU A 297 22.96 -14.97 -6.55
C LEU A 297 23.35 -13.52 -6.26
N HIS A 298 23.21 -13.12 -5.00
CA HIS A 298 23.60 -11.80 -4.59
C HIS A 298 25.07 -11.73 -4.10
N THR A 299 25.62 -12.84 -3.65
CA THR A 299 27.00 -12.91 -3.12
C THR A 299 28.07 -12.33 -4.04
N PRO A 300 28.10 -12.59 -5.38
CA PRO A 300 29.07 -11.92 -6.25
C PRO A 300 28.60 -10.51 -6.66
N ASP A 301 29.52 -9.55 -6.69
CA ASP A 301 29.23 -8.22 -7.24
C ASP A 301 29.48 -8.13 -8.75
N VAL A 302 29.76 -9.23 -9.41
CA VAL A 302 29.98 -9.34 -10.85
C VAL A 302 28.67 -9.15 -11.61
N ARG A 303 28.76 -8.45 -12.73
CA ARG A 303 27.66 -8.26 -13.70
C ARG A 303 28.17 -8.71 -15.09
N PHE A 304 27.57 -9.79 -15.59
CA PHE A 304 27.89 -10.28 -16.94
C PHE A 304 27.12 -9.52 -18.02
N ILE A 305 25.96 -8.94 -17.65
CA ILE A 305 25.22 -8.02 -18.50
C ILE A 305 25.04 -6.67 -17.78
N ASP A 306 25.29 -5.58 -18.50
CA ASP A 306 25.33 -4.22 -17.94
C ASP A 306 25.29 -3.19 -19.07
N THR A 307 24.35 -2.25 -19.05
CA THR A 307 24.29 -1.18 -20.06
C THR A 307 25.41 -0.15 -19.94
N GLY A 308 26.12 -0.13 -18.80
CA GLY A 308 26.85 1.07 -18.41
C GLY A 308 25.88 2.23 -18.09
N ASN A 309 26.44 3.41 -17.84
CA ASN A 309 25.64 4.60 -17.56
C ASN A 309 25.06 5.17 -18.86
N ILE A 310 23.74 5.40 -18.87
CA ILE A 310 22.97 6.00 -19.96
C ILE A 310 22.53 7.39 -19.50
N SER A 311 23.01 8.47 -20.14
CA SER A 311 22.48 9.81 -19.87
C SER A 311 20.99 9.84 -20.16
N ALA A 312 20.19 10.24 -19.18
CA ALA A 312 18.74 10.14 -19.24
C ALA A 312 18.06 11.43 -18.74
N VAL A 313 16.92 11.75 -19.34
CA VAL A 313 15.99 12.80 -18.88
C VAL A 313 14.81 12.18 -18.16
N SER A 314 14.31 11.07 -18.69
CA SER A 314 13.18 10.36 -18.11
C SER A 314 13.20 8.88 -18.42
N GLU A 315 12.46 8.11 -17.63
CA GLU A 315 12.21 6.68 -17.81
C GLU A 315 10.72 6.41 -17.98
N LEU A 316 10.38 5.43 -18.83
CA LEU A 316 9.04 4.89 -18.98
C LEU A 316 9.10 3.36 -18.96
N GLY A 317 8.62 2.78 -17.87
CA GLY A 317 8.45 1.35 -17.72
C GLY A 317 7.01 0.93 -17.88
N TYR A 318 6.76 -0.21 -18.52
CA TYR A 318 5.45 -0.85 -18.55
C TYR A 318 5.61 -2.36 -18.53
N GLY A 319 4.69 -3.02 -17.83
CA GLY A 319 4.76 -4.46 -17.61
C GLY A 319 3.40 -5.14 -17.64
N LEU A 320 3.44 -6.41 -17.98
CA LEU A 320 2.30 -7.33 -17.89
C LEU A 320 2.66 -8.47 -16.94
N GLU A 321 1.68 -8.94 -16.20
CA GLU A 321 1.85 -10.00 -15.21
C GLU A 321 0.68 -10.98 -15.24
N ALA A 322 0.97 -12.27 -15.07
CA ALA A 322 -0.01 -13.32 -14.98
C ALA A 322 0.40 -14.36 -13.95
N GLY A 323 -0.58 -14.96 -13.28
CA GLY A 323 -0.35 -16.05 -12.34
C GLY A 323 -1.59 -16.90 -12.14
N TYR A 324 -1.37 -18.16 -11.80
CA TYR A 324 -2.45 -19.09 -11.45
C TYR A 324 -2.00 -20.04 -10.34
N VAL A 325 -2.81 -20.19 -9.32
CA VAL A 325 -2.56 -21.11 -8.20
C VAL A 325 -3.74 -22.05 -8.06
N GLN A 326 -3.49 -23.36 -8.12
CA GLN A 326 -4.52 -24.38 -7.92
C GLN A 326 -3.96 -25.59 -7.17
N GLY A 327 -4.45 -25.79 -5.95
CA GLY A 327 -3.97 -26.87 -5.10
C GLY A 327 -2.45 -26.80 -4.90
N PRO A 328 -1.70 -27.86 -5.17
CA PRO A 328 -0.25 -27.85 -5.02
C PRO A 328 0.49 -27.09 -6.15
N PHE A 329 -0.17 -26.81 -7.27
CA PHE A 329 0.46 -26.22 -8.45
C PHE A 329 0.31 -24.71 -8.50
N HIS A 330 1.32 -24.03 -9.01
CA HIS A 330 1.27 -22.64 -9.41
C HIS A 330 2.10 -22.39 -10.66
N ALA A 331 1.70 -21.36 -11.39
CA ALA A 331 2.44 -20.83 -12.52
C ALA A 331 2.38 -19.30 -12.42
N THR A 332 3.45 -18.62 -12.83
CA THR A 332 3.51 -17.15 -12.90
C THR A 332 4.48 -16.72 -13.98
N GLY A 333 4.28 -15.53 -14.50
CA GLY A 333 5.19 -14.91 -15.45
C GLY A 333 4.92 -13.42 -15.54
N GLU A 334 5.98 -12.69 -15.83
CA GLU A 334 5.95 -11.24 -16.07
C GLU A 334 6.81 -10.88 -17.26
N THR A 335 6.45 -9.80 -17.93
CA THR A 335 7.26 -9.16 -18.97
C THR A 335 7.28 -7.68 -18.75
N HIS A 336 8.46 -7.07 -18.91
CA HIS A 336 8.64 -5.63 -18.73
C HIS A 336 9.46 -5.02 -19.87
N TRP A 337 9.08 -3.81 -20.25
CA TRP A 337 9.80 -2.95 -21.18
C TRP A 337 10.22 -1.70 -20.44
N GLN A 338 11.46 -1.27 -20.67
CA GLN A 338 12.07 -0.10 -20.03
C GLN A 338 12.64 0.83 -21.11
N LYS A 339 11.92 1.92 -21.36
CA LYS A 339 12.35 2.97 -22.27
C LYS A 339 13.08 4.07 -21.51
N VAL A 340 14.21 4.53 -22.06
CA VAL A 340 14.97 5.67 -21.54
C VAL A 340 14.88 6.82 -22.54
N SER A 341 14.38 7.97 -22.12
CA SER A 341 14.45 9.19 -22.92
C SER A 341 15.76 9.91 -22.63
N ARG A 342 16.52 10.20 -23.69
CA ARG A 342 17.86 10.77 -23.61
C ARG A 342 17.87 12.25 -23.98
N PRO A 343 18.85 13.05 -23.50
CA PRO A 343 18.91 14.47 -23.81
C PRO A 343 19.17 14.74 -25.30
N GLY A 344 18.56 15.79 -25.84
CA GLY A 344 18.76 16.28 -27.20
C GLY A 344 18.27 15.33 -28.27
N ALA A 345 19.08 15.06 -29.29
CA ALA A 345 18.74 14.20 -30.43
C ALA A 345 19.36 12.79 -30.33
N LEU A 346 19.74 12.36 -29.14
CA LEU A 346 20.27 11.01 -28.89
C LEU A 346 19.15 9.97 -29.05
N VAL A 347 19.52 8.76 -29.50
CA VAL A 347 18.55 7.67 -29.70
C VAL A 347 18.10 7.16 -28.33
N ASP A 348 16.79 7.04 -28.15
CA ASP A 348 16.13 6.50 -26.96
C ASP A 348 16.12 4.96 -27.01
N PRO A 349 16.86 4.25 -26.14
CA PRO A 349 16.77 2.80 -26.08
C PRO A 349 15.51 2.31 -25.36
N THR A 350 15.06 1.12 -25.74
CA THR A 350 14.00 0.37 -25.06
C THR A 350 14.46 -1.06 -24.79
N PHE A 351 14.70 -1.38 -23.54
CA PHE A 351 15.12 -2.71 -23.12
C PHE A 351 13.92 -3.58 -22.76
N PHE A 352 14.12 -4.89 -22.78
CA PHE A 352 13.06 -5.87 -22.58
C PHE A 352 13.55 -7.03 -21.71
N GLY A 353 12.65 -7.57 -20.89
CA GLY A 353 12.88 -8.81 -20.19
C GLY A 353 11.58 -9.45 -19.71
N GLY A 354 11.69 -10.68 -19.27
CA GLY A 354 10.55 -11.41 -18.71
C GLY A 354 10.97 -12.73 -18.12
N TYR A 355 10.06 -13.33 -17.37
CA TYR A 355 10.24 -14.69 -16.87
C TYR A 355 8.94 -15.48 -16.91
N ALA A 356 9.10 -16.79 -16.91
CA ALA A 356 8.01 -17.75 -16.68
C ALA A 356 8.46 -18.77 -15.64
N GLU A 357 7.60 -19.01 -14.66
CA GLU A 357 7.85 -19.91 -13.54
C GLU A 357 6.70 -20.88 -13.36
N VAL A 358 7.01 -22.14 -13.09
CA VAL A 358 6.06 -23.14 -12.61
C VAL A 358 6.57 -23.78 -11.34
N GLY A 359 5.67 -24.13 -10.44
CA GLY A 359 6.05 -24.77 -9.19
C GLY A 359 4.98 -25.71 -8.66
N MET A 360 5.44 -26.61 -7.81
CA MET A 360 4.59 -27.62 -7.20
C MET A 360 5.03 -27.92 -5.76
N PHE A 361 4.05 -28.03 -4.86
CA PHE A 361 4.27 -28.59 -3.52
C PHE A 361 4.30 -30.10 -3.58
N LEU A 362 5.37 -30.68 -3.05
CA LEU A 362 5.54 -32.13 -2.93
C LEU A 362 4.82 -32.69 -1.71
N THR A 363 4.45 -31.83 -0.78
CA THR A 363 3.78 -32.18 0.48
C THR A 363 2.27 -32.00 0.38
N LYS A 364 1.55 -32.96 0.96
CA LYS A 364 0.10 -33.06 0.80
C LYS A 364 -0.65 -31.92 1.48
N GLY A 365 -1.46 -31.21 0.69
CA GLY A 365 -2.37 -30.17 1.16
C GLY A 365 -1.75 -28.78 1.26
N ASP A 366 -0.46 -28.62 0.95
CA ASP A 366 0.19 -27.34 0.86
C ASP A 366 -0.11 -26.65 -0.48
N THR A 367 -0.13 -25.34 -0.48
CA THR A 367 -0.41 -24.48 -1.63
C THR A 367 0.31 -23.15 -1.52
N ARG A 368 0.55 -22.49 -2.63
CA ARG A 368 1.07 -21.13 -2.63
C ARG A 368 0.00 -20.15 -2.15
N ALA A 369 0.31 -19.37 -1.14
CA ALA A 369 -0.61 -18.38 -0.63
C ALA A 369 -0.65 -17.14 -1.55
N TYR A 370 -1.83 -16.55 -1.69
CA TYR A 370 -2.08 -15.36 -2.49
C TYR A 370 -3.02 -14.41 -1.73
N LYS A 371 -2.67 -13.12 -1.69
CA LYS A 371 -3.47 -12.11 -1.00
C LYS A 371 -3.17 -10.70 -1.53
N GLY A 372 -4.22 -9.92 -1.79
CA GLY A 372 -4.07 -8.51 -2.12
C GLY A 372 -3.25 -8.23 -3.38
N GLY A 373 -3.32 -9.11 -4.38
CA GLY A 373 -2.60 -8.92 -5.64
C GLY A 373 -1.15 -9.39 -5.64
N THR A 374 -0.70 -10.12 -4.60
CA THR A 374 0.67 -10.66 -4.48
C THR A 374 0.67 -12.06 -3.87
N PHE A 375 1.80 -12.77 -3.97
CA PHE A 375 1.99 -13.99 -3.19
C PHE A 375 2.22 -13.65 -1.73
N ASP A 376 1.82 -14.56 -0.84
CA ASP A 376 1.84 -14.37 0.62
C ASP A 376 2.49 -15.59 1.32
N ARG A 377 2.56 -15.51 2.64
CA ARG A 377 3.18 -16.49 3.53
C ARG A 377 2.61 -17.90 3.36
N ILE A 378 3.50 -18.85 3.11
CA ILE A 378 3.16 -20.28 3.11
C ILE A 378 3.01 -20.74 4.56
N LYS A 379 1.85 -21.33 4.87
CA LYS A 379 1.54 -21.95 6.16
C LYS A 379 1.47 -23.44 5.96
N PRO A 380 2.52 -24.21 6.34
CA PRO A 380 2.53 -25.64 6.16
C PRO A 380 1.32 -26.32 6.78
N LYS A 381 0.65 -27.18 6.03
CA LYS A 381 -0.51 -27.93 6.51
C LYS A 381 -0.13 -28.87 7.66
N ASN A 382 1.07 -29.45 7.55
CA ASN A 382 1.62 -30.39 8.52
C ASN A 382 3.02 -29.89 8.96
N PRO A 383 3.12 -28.87 9.87
CA PRO A 383 4.39 -28.30 10.24
C PRO A 383 5.24 -29.23 11.11
N VAL A 384 6.54 -29.01 11.07
CA VAL A 384 7.51 -29.65 12.00
C VAL A 384 7.12 -29.31 13.43
N GLY A 385 7.27 -30.27 14.33
CA GLY A 385 6.85 -30.15 15.73
C GLY A 385 5.37 -30.47 16.00
N LYS A 386 4.57 -30.70 14.94
CA LYS A 386 3.17 -31.15 15.02
C LYS A 386 2.94 -32.46 14.24
N GLY A 387 3.98 -33.28 14.12
CA GLY A 387 3.93 -34.59 13.46
C GLY A 387 4.09 -34.54 11.93
N GLY A 388 4.40 -33.38 11.37
CA GLY A 388 4.67 -33.22 9.95
C GLY A 388 6.12 -32.86 9.63
N MET A 389 6.43 -32.75 8.35
CA MET A 389 7.75 -32.35 7.84
C MET A 389 7.79 -30.91 7.31
N GLY A 390 6.69 -30.15 7.42
CA GLY A 390 6.58 -28.84 6.78
C GLY A 390 6.16 -28.93 5.34
N ALA A 391 6.22 -27.81 4.62
CA ALA A 391 5.92 -27.70 3.20
C ALA A 391 7.22 -27.77 2.37
N VAL A 392 7.24 -28.63 1.36
CA VAL A 392 8.34 -28.76 0.39
C VAL A 392 7.82 -28.40 -0.98
N GLN A 393 8.48 -27.47 -1.65
CA GLN A 393 8.12 -26.94 -2.97
C GLN A 393 9.31 -27.04 -3.92
N VAL A 394 9.05 -27.44 -5.15
CA VAL A 394 10.00 -27.37 -6.25
C VAL A 394 9.49 -26.39 -7.30
N ASN A 395 10.40 -25.58 -7.85
CA ASN A 395 10.10 -24.54 -8.83
C ASN A 395 11.06 -24.63 -10.00
N LEU A 396 10.58 -24.34 -11.19
CA LEU A 396 11.37 -24.18 -12.41
C LEU A 396 11.09 -22.81 -12.99
N ARG A 397 12.13 -22.06 -13.37
CA ARG A 397 12.01 -20.74 -13.99
C ARG A 397 12.85 -20.67 -15.26
N TYR A 398 12.28 -20.07 -16.29
CA TYR A 398 13.01 -19.51 -17.42
C TYR A 398 13.02 -17.99 -17.26
N ASP A 399 14.17 -17.37 -17.47
CA ASP A 399 14.43 -15.94 -17.26
C ASP A 399 15.12 -15.38 -18.49
N TYR A 400 14.62 -14.27 -19.02
CA TYR A 400 15.17 -13.60 -20.19
C TYR A 400 15.36 -12.11 -19.91
N LEU A 401 16.53 -11.57 -20.28
CA LEU A 401 16.80 -10.14 -20.23
C LEU A 401 17.62 -9.72 -21.44
N ASP A 402 17.18 -8.68 -22.14
CA ASP A 402 17.84 -8.07 -23.27
C ASP A 402 18.13 -6.59 -22.98
N LEU A 403 19.42 -6.26 -22.92
CA LEU A 403 19.92 -4.92 -22.68
C LEU A 403 20.63 -4.36 -23.92
N ILE A 404 20.16 -4.75 -25.13
CA ILE A 404 20.72 -4.30 -26.40
C ILE A 404 19.68 -3.50 -27.15
N ASP A 405 19.84 -2.17 -27.19
CA ASP A 405 19.05 -1.28 -28.05
C ASP A 405 19.67 0.12 -28.12
N GLY A 406 19.31 0.88 -29.16
CA GLY A 406 19.68 2.28 -29.29
C GLY A 406 21.19 2.56 -29.32
N GLY A 407 22.00 1.56 -29.73
CA GLY A 407 23.46 1.62 -29.74
C GLY A 407 24.13 1.19 -28.43
N PHE A 408 23.35 0.80 -27.41
CA PHE A 408 23.86 0.16 -26.21
C PHE A 408 23.96 -1.35 -26.43
N VAL A 409 25.05 -1.95 -25.96
CA VAL A 409 25.31 -3.39 -26.02
C VAL A 409 25.57 -3.85 -24.59
N GLY A 410 24.51 -3.90 -23.80
CA GLY A 410 24.55 -4.36 -22.41
C GLY A 410 24.54 -5.87 -22.25
N GLY A 411 24.32 -6.61 -23.34
CA GLY A 411 24.24 -8.08 -23.40
C GLY A 411 22.81 -8.61 -23.27
N THR A 412 22.68 -9.90 -23.63
CA THR A 412 21.45 -10.68 -23.42
C THR A 412 21.72 -11.85 -22.48
N GLN A 413 20.67 -12.26 -21.75
CA GLN A 413 20.71 -13.37 -20.80
C GLN A 413 19.55 -14.33 -21.08
N ASN A 414 19.84 -15.63 -21.17
CA ASN A 414 18.88 -16.71 -21.05
C ASN A 414 19.21 -17.51 -19.80
N GLY A 415 18.33 -17.53 -18.82
CA GLY A 415 18.53 -18.20 -17.55
C GLY A 415 17.55 -19.34 -17.32
N TYR A 416 18.03 -20.45 -16.80
CA TYR A 416 17.25 -21.62 -16.43
C TYR A 416 17.52 -21.93 -14.97
N ASP A 417 16.52 -21.80 -14.13
CA ASP A 417 16.67 -21.91 -12.67
C ASP A 417 15.75 -23.01 -12.12
N ILE A 418 16.28 -23.83 -11.23
CA ILE A 418 15.55 -24.80 -10.43
C ILE A 418 15.72 -24.49 -8.96
N GLY A 419 14.62 -24.37 -8.25
CA GLY A 419 14.58 -24.05 -6.81
C GLY A 419 13.87 -25.10 -6.00
N LEU A 420 14.47 -25.51 -4.89
CA LEU A 420 13.86 -26.30 -3.85
C LEU A 420 13.65 -25.43 -2.62
N VAL A 421 12.42 -25.37 -2.12
CA VAL A 421 12.07 -24.59 -0.93
C VAL A 421 11.47 -25.49 0.12
N TRP A 422 12.07 -25.52 1.32
CA TRP A 422 11.52 -26.20 2.47
C TRP A 422 11.10 -25.18 3.53
N THR A 423 9.81 -25.20 3.88
CA THR A 423 9.21 -24.36 4.92
C THR A 423 8.77 -25.27 6.07
N PRO A 424 9.65 -25.57 7.05
CA PRO A 424 9.32 -26.46 8.16
C PRO A 424 8.20 -25.93 9.04
N ILE A 425 8.18 -24.63 9.29
CA ILE A 425 7.12 -23.87 9.95
C ILE A 425 6.95 -22.52 9.25
N GLU A 426 5.87 -21.81 9.49
CA GLU A 426 5.52 -20.59 8.74
C GLU A 426 6.55 -19.44 8.83
N TYR A 427 7.50 -19.48 9.76
CA TYR A 427 8.50 -18.42 10.01
C TYR A 427 9.94 -18.84 9.68
N ILE A 428 10.15 -20.06 9.21
CA ILE A 428 11.48 -20.58 8.84
C ILE A 428 11.41 -21.15 7.44
N ARG A 429 12.40 -20.81 6.60
CA ARG A 429 12.55 -21.35 5.25
C ARG A 429 14.01 -21.67 4.96
N PHE A 430 14.21 -22.76 4.24
CA PHE A 430 15.48 -23.11 3.62
C PHE A 430 15.26 -23.23 2.12
N MET A 431 16.19 -22.69 1.35
CA MET A 431 16.11 -22.67 -0.12
C MET A 431 17.43 -23.16 -0.68
N LEU A 432 17.33 -23.90 -1.76
CA LEU A 432 18.46 -24.34 -2.59
C LEU A 432 18.10 -24.07 -4.04
N ASN A 433 18.95 -23.32 -4.75
CA ASN A 433 18.77 -23.00 -6.15
C ASN A 433 19.99 -23.45 -6.97
N TYR A 434 19.73 -23.92 -8.19
CA TYR A 434 20.72 -24.04 -9.24
C TYR A 434 20.22 -23.28 -10.45
N GLY A 435 21.08 -22.43 -11.03
CA GLY A 435 20.82 -21.70 -12.25
C GLY A 435 21.92 -21.90 -13.27
N HIS A 436 21.52 -22.15 -14.51
CA HIS A 436 22.37 -22.13 -15.70
C HIS A 436 22.02 -20.90 -16.52
N ILE A 437 23.00 -20.07 -16.82
CA ILE A 437 22.77 -18.79 -17.49
C ILE A 437 23.65 -18.71 -18.72
N GLU A 438 23.05 -18.52 -19.89
CA GLU A 438 23.70 -18.28 -21.16
C GLU A 438 23.71 -16.78 -21.46
N TYR A 439 24.89 -16.23 -21.72
CA TYR A 439 25.07 -14.84 -22.07
C TYR A 439 25.53 -14.70 -23.52
N ASP A 440 24.92 -13.72 -24.23
CA ASP A 440 25.40 -13.25 -25.52
C ASP A 440 25.67 -11.76 -25.47
N ASN A 441 26.73 -11.33 -26.17
CA ASN A 441 27.23 -9.95 -26.11
C ASN A 441 27.48 -9.47 -24.68
N ALA A 442 27.96 -10.37 -23.81
CA ALA A 442 28.22 -10.11 -22.42
C ALA A 442 29.08 -8.84 -22.22
N PHE A 443 28.81 -8.10 -21.16
CA PHE A 443 29.56 -6.88 -20.82
C PHE A 443 31.04 -7.20 -20.53
N LEU A 444 31.30 -8.31 -19.84
CA LEU A 444 32.66 -8.77 -19.53
C LEU A 444 33.11 -9.77 -20.61
N PRO A 445 34.24 -9.51 -21.34
CA PRO A 445 34.77 -10.48 -22.27
C PRO A 445 35.52 -11.61 -21.55
N ALA A 446 35.27 -12.84 -21.95
CA ALA A 446 36.05 -14.02 -21.57
C ALA A 446 37.36 -14.11 -22.35
N ALA A 447 38.13 -15.21 -22.18
CA ALA A 447 39.39 -15.45 -22.87
C ALA A 447 39.23 -15.32 -24.39
N GLY A 448 40.18 -14.67 -25.04
CA GLY A 448 40.14 -14.41 -26.48
C GLY A 448 39.15 -13.32 -26.92
N GLY A 449 38.53 -12.61 -25.97
CA GLY A 449 37.55 -11.57 -26.28
C GLY A 449 36.15 -12.09 -26.49
N ASP A 450 35.90 -13.37 -26.14
CA ASP A 450 34.61 -14.02 -26.27
C ASP A 450 33.58 -13.36 -25.35
N ARG A 451 32.38 -13.09 -25.89
CA ARG A 451 31.25 -12.46 -25.19
C ARG A 451 30.00 -13.34 -25.21
N SER A 452 30.16 -14.61 -25.64
CA SER A 452 29.09 -15.61 -25.65
C SER A 452 29.56 -16.82 -24.85
N TYR A 453 29.07 -16.92 -23.61
CA TYR A 453 29.47 -17.98 -22.68
C TYR A 453 28.37 -18.27 -21.68
N SER A 454 28.51 -19.36 -20.92
CA SER A 454 27.59 -19.72 -19.86
C SER A 454 28.24 -19.64 -18.47
N VAL A 455 27.38 -19.47 -17.47
CA VAL A 455 27.71 -19.43 -16.04
C VAL A 455 26.75 -20.29 -15.27
N ASP A 456 27.29 -21.11 -14.37
CA ASP A 456 26.52 -21.91 -13.44
C ASP A 456 26.55 -21.27 -12.05
N ALA A 457 25.40 -21.18 -11.40
CA ALA A 457 25.23 -20.66 -10.06
C ALA A 457 24.52 -21.67 -9.16
N VAL A 458 25.07 -21.94 -7.99
CA VAL A 458 24.42 -22.76 -6.94
C VAL A 458 24.34 -21.94 -5.67
N GLY A 459 23.14 -21.78 -5.12
CA GLY A 459 22.93 -20.99 -3.91
C GLY A 459 22.00 -21.63 -2.91
N ALA A 460 22.28 -21.41 -1.65
CA ALA A 460 21.44 -21.80 -0.54
C ALA A 460 21.13 -20.59 0.35
N ARG A 461 19.90 -20.52 0.86
CA ARG A 461 19.45 -19.52 1.80
C ARG A 461 18.83 -20.18 3.04
N ALA A 462 19.19 -19.69 4.22
CA ALA A 462 18.45 -19.90 5.46
C ALA A 462 17.72 -18.58 5.81
N GLN A 463 16.43 -18.68 6.08
CA GLN A 463 15.59 -17.53 6.40
C GLN A 463 14.82 -17.77 7.68
N PHE A 464 14.79 -16.74 8.52
CA PHE A 464 13.93 -16.63 9.69
C PHE A 464 13.25 -15.27 9.69
N ASP A 465 11.97 -15.21 10.06
CA ASP A 465 11.23 -13.95 10.23
C ASP A 465 10.19 -14.04 11.36
N PHE A 466 9.73 -12.89 11.84
CA PHE A 466 8.72 -12.81 12.89
C PHE A 466 7.85 -11.55 12.84
#